data_aaefb333075a0ab41a5c9039ad45fce7
#
_entry.id   aaefb333075a0ab41a5c9039ad45fce7
#
_cell.length_a   1.000
_cell.length_b   1.000
_cell.length_c   1.000
_cell.angle_alpha   90.00
_cell.angle_beta   90.00
_cell.angle_gamma   90.00
#
_symmetry.space_group_name_H-M   'P 1'
#
loop_
_entity.id
_entity.type
_entity.pdbx_description
1 polymer ?
#
loop_
_entity_poly.entity_id
_entity_poly.type
_entity_poly.pdbx_seq_one_letter_code
_entity_poly.pdbx_strand_id
1 'polypeptide(L)'
;RYDPRDDLPRLAQEAAGIDVALIILHGRMGEDGTIQGFLESLGIPYQGSGILGSAIAINKILSKELYERAGLPVAPYAVLERDRPADPAEVVGRLGLPLVIKPEHEGSSIGLSIVKTEAELPEALKEGWRYDRRCMVEKFIRGVEVTCGVLGNTTLQALPLIEIVPGDAYEFFDYQAKYTPGATKEICPARISPALTERAQELAKRAHQALFCRGYSRTDMIIAGEDLYILETNTIPGMTATSLFPQA
;
A
#
# COMPACT_ATOMS: atom_id res chain seq x y z
N ARG A 1 -20.09 14.16 -10.81
CA ARG A 1 -19.55 12.86 -10.39
C ARG A 1 -19.57 11.91 -11.58
N TYR A 2 -18.45 11.18 -11.76
CA TYR A 2 -18.27 10.17 -12.80
C TYR A 2 -17.81 8.86 -12.18
N ASP A 3 -18.38 7.74 -12.61
CA ASP A 3 -17.88 6.39 -12.29
C ASP A 3 -17.11 5.88 -13.53
N PRO A 4 -15.83 5.54 -13.44
CA PRO A 4 -15.05 5.12 -14.61
C PRO A 4 -15.55 3.82 -15.24
N ARG A 5 -16.38 3.04 -14.56
CA ARG A 5 -16.99 1.83 -15.16
C ARG A 5 -18.05 2.13 -16.22
N ASP A 6 -18.77 3.25 -16.04
CA ASP A 6 -19.94 3.55 -16.85
C ASP A 6 -19.87 4.93 -17.54
N ASP A 7 -19.13 5.88 -16.98
CA ASP A 7 -19.19 7.29 -17.35
C ASP A 7 -18.00 7.78 -18.20
N LEU A 8 -17.05 6.95 -18.61
CA LEU A 8 -15.89 7.41 -19.39
C LEU A 8 -16.27 8.14 -20.68
N PRO A 9 -17.28 7.68 -21.48
CA PRO A 9 -17.71 8.43 -22.67
C PRO A 9 -18.30 9.80 -22.33
N ARG A 10 -19.07 9.90 -21.25
CA ARG A 10 -19.64 11.17 -20.78
C ARG A 10 -18.55 12.11 -20.26
N LEU A 11 -17.59 11.61 -19.50
CA LEU A 11 -16.45 12.39 -19.03
C LEU A 11 -15.65 12.96 -20.20
N ALA A 12 -15.42 12.18 -21.26
CA ALA A 12 -14.75 12.67 -22.46
C ALA A 12 -15.52 13.78 -23.18
N GLN A 13 -16.86 13.66 -23.27
CA GLN A 13 -17.71 14.66 -23.92
C GLN A 13 -17.77 15.98 -23.11
N GLU A 14 -17.74 15.89 -21.79
CA GLU A 14 -17.88 17.03 -20.89
C GLU A 14 -16.52 17.62 -20.46
N ALA A 15 -15.40 17.07 -20.95
CA ALA A 15 -14.03 17.40 -20.53
C ALA A 15 -13.70 18.90 -20.54
N ALA A 16 -14.17 19.64 -21.58
CA ALA A 16 -13.94 21.06 -21.73
C ALA A 16 -14.59 21.92 -20.62
N GLY A 17 -15.54 21.37 -19.87
CA GLY A 17 -16.20 22.03 -18.74
C GLY A 17 -15.63 21.65 -17.38
N ILE A 18 -14.51 20.91 -17.32
CA ILE A 18 -13.92 20.42 -16.07
C ILE A 18 -12.57 21.10 -15.84
N ASP A 19 -12.49 21.93 -14.80
CA ASP A 19 -11.25 22.62 -14.42
C ASP A 19 -10.25 21.69 -13.72
N VAL A 20 -10.74 20.77 -12.89
CA VAL A 20 -9.93 19.82 -12.12
C VAL A 20 -10.75 18.59 -11.72
N ALA A 21 -10.14 17.41 -11.76
CA ALA A 21 -10.74 16.18 -11.28
C ALA A 21 -10.22 15.82 -9.88
N LEU A 22 -11.13 15.51 -8.95
CA LEU A 22 -10.82 14.92 -7.67
C LEU A 22 -11.03 13.39 -7.76
N ILE A 23 -9.94 12.64 -7.72
CA ILE A 23 -9.96 11.18 -7.76
C ILE A 23 -10.15 10.65 -6.34
N ILE A 24 -11.24 9.91 -6.11
CA ILE A 24 -11.59 9.24 -4.84
C ILE A 24 -11.92 7.76 -5.09
N LEU A 25 -11.13 7.15 -5.95
CA LEU A 25 -11.28 5.75 -6.39
C LEU A 25 -10.15 4.92 -5.78
N HIS A 26 -10.47 3.72 -5.34
CA HIS A 26 -9.49 2.80 -4.77
C HIS A 26 -9.32 1.56 -5.65
N GLY A 27 -8.11 0.97 -5.58
CA GLY A 27 -7.77 -0.25 -6.33
C GLY A 27 -7.66 -0.03 -7.84
N ARG A 28 -7.99 -1.08 -8.58
CA ARG A 28 -7.91 -1.08 -10.04
C ARG A 28 -8.72 0.07 -10.67
N MET A 29 -8.22 0.63 -11.74
CA MET A 29 -8.67 1.83 -12.44
C MET A 29 -8.49 3.14 -11.66
N GLY A 30 -8.49 3.15 -10.32
CA GLY A 30 -8.33 4.34 -9.51
C GLY A 30 -6.87 4.64 -9.15
N GLU A 31 -6.15 3.63 -8.66
CA GLU A 31 -4.80 3.76 -8.10
C GLU A 31 -3.70 3.17 -9.00
N ASP A 32 -4.02 2.70 -10.20
CA ASP A 32 -3.12 1.97 -11.10
C ASP A 32 -2.60 2.78 -12.29
N GLY A 33 -2.92 4.07 -12.35
CA GLY A 33 -2.55 4.95 -13.47
C GLY A 33 -3.57 4.99 -14.59
N THR A 34 -4.60 4.13 -14.61
CA THR A 34 -5.57 4.05 -15.69
C THR A 34 -6.41 5.32 -15.80
N ILE A 35 -7.06 5.75 -14.72
CA ILE A 35 -7.87 6.98 -14.76
C ILE A 35 -6.98 8.22 -14.90
N GLN A 36 -5.76 8.21 -14.34
CA GLN A 36 -4.79 9.28 -14.49
C GLN A 36 -4.43 9.48 -15.98
N GLY A 37 -4.15 8.38 -16.69
CA GLY A 37 -3.86 8.41 -18.14
C GLY A 37 -5.04 8.89 -18.98
N PHE A 38 -6.25 8.52 -18.61
CA PHE A 38 -7.45 9.01 -19.29
C PHE A 38 -7.63 10.51 -19.09
N LEU A 39 -7.48 11.01 -17.85
CA LEU A 39 -7.58 12.44 -17.54
C LEU A 39 -6.47 13.25 -18.24
N GLU A 40 -5.22 12.76 -18.26
CA GLU A 40 -4.11 13.40 -18.98
C GLU A 40 -4.40 13.48 -20.50
N SER A 41 -4.97 12.43 -21.09
CA SER A 41 -5.35 12.42 -22.51
C SER A 41 -6.45 13.44 -22.84
N LEU A 42 -7.27 13.80 -21.86
CA LEU A 42 -8.33 14.83 -22.01
C LEU A 42 -7.83 16.22 -21.60
N GLY A 43 -6.60 16.37 -21.13
CA GLY A 43 -6.07 17.63 -20.63
C GLY A 43 -6.70 18.11 -19.31
N ILE A 44 -7.31 17.20 -18.53
CA ILE A 44 -7.95 17.52 -17.25
C ILE A 44 -6.94 17.37 -16.12
N PRO A 45 -6.57 18.45 -15.40
CA PRO A 45 -5.74 18.38 -14.21
C PRO A 45 -6.42 17.54 -13.11
N TYR A 46 -5.62 16.86 -12.29
CA TYR A 46 -6.12 16.07 -11.15
C TYR A 46 -5.12 16.10 -9.99
N GLN A 47 -5.58 15.77 -8.80
CA GLN A 47 -4.73 15.69 -7.61
C GLN A 47 -4.03 14.33 -7.51
N GLY A 48 -2.88 14.32 -6.82
CA GLY A 48 -2.14 13.10 -6.49
C GLY A 48 -1.13 12.69 -7.55
N SER A 49 -0.70 11.45 -7.43
CA SER A 49 0.35 10.87 -8.29
C SER A 49 -0.14 10.68 -9.73
N GLY A 50 0.79 10.86 -10.68
CA GLY A 50 0.53 10.62 -12.09
C GLY A 50 0.54 9.13 -12.45
N ILE A 51 0.47 8.83 -13.75
CA ILE A 51 0.40 7.47 -14.30
C ILE A 51 1.51 6.60 -13.73
N LEU A 52 2.77 7.04 -13.83
CA LEU A 52 3.94 6.25 -13.42
C LEU A 52 3.91 5.92 -11.93
N GLY A 53 3.75 6.94 -11.07
CA GLY A 53 3.75 6.74 -9.63
C GLY A 53 2.61 5.84 -9.16
N SER A 54 1.42 6.01 -9.73
CA SER A 54 0.26 5.17 -9.42
C SER A 54 0.47 3.71 -9.85
N ALA A 55 0.92 3.48 -11.10
CA ALA A 55 1.17 2.13 -11.61
C ALA A 55 2.27 1.38 -10.84
N ILE A 56 3.31 2.10 -10.41
CA ILE A 56 4.38 1.53 -9.58
C ILE A 56 3.86 1.21 -8.18
N ALA A 57 3.18 2.15 -7.54
CA ALA A 57 2.77 2.01 -6.13
C ALA A 57 1.81 0.85 -5.90
N ILE A 58 0.89 0.59 -6.82
CA ILE A 58 -0.04 -0.55 -6.72
C ILE A 58 0.65 -1.90 -6.92
N ASN A 59 1.77 -1.94 -7.65
CA ASN A 59 2.55 -3.15 -7.87
C ASN A 59 3.51 -3.38 -6.70
N LYS A 60 3.13 -4.29 -5.78
CA LYS A 60 3.88 -4.57 -4.55
C LYS A 60 5.31 -5.05 -4.81
N ILE A 61 5.52 -5.83 -5.86
CA ILE A 61 6.83 -6.38 -6.21
C ILE A 61 7.74 -5.25 -6.69
N LEU A 62 7.27 -4.46 -7.64
CA LEU A 62 8.05 -3.35 -8.19
C LEU A 62 8.32 -2.26 -7.14
N SER A 63 7.34 -1.95 -6.29
CA SER A 63 7.52 -1.04 -5.17
C SER A 63 8.64 -1.50 -4.23
N LYS A 64 8.66 -2.79 -3.86
CA LYS A 64 9.72 -3.38 -3.02
C LYS A 64 11.09 -3.25 -3.67
N GLU A 65 11.21 -3.59 -4.96
CA GLU A 65 12.47 -3.47 -5.70
C GLU A 65 12.99 -2.01 -5.73
N LEU A 66 12.09 -1.05 -5.87
CA LEU A 66 12.46 0.37 -5.86
C LEU A 66 12.83 0.87 -4.46
N TYR A 67 12.15 0.39 -3.42
CA TYR A 67 12.55 0.68 -2.05
C TYR A 67 13.95 0.15 -1.76
N GLU A 68 14.27 -1.10 -2.12
CA GLU A 68 15.61 -1.68 -1.96
C GLU A 68 16.67 -0.88 -2.71
N ARG A 69 16.41 -0.50 -3.97
CA ARG A 69 17.31 0.34 -4.76
C ARG A 69 17.57 1.72 -4.13
N ALA A 70 16.56 2.26 -3.46
CA ALA A 70 16.67 3.52 -2.71
C ALA A 70 17.31 3.35 -1.33
N GLY A 71 17.72 2.14 -0.95
CA GLY A 71 18.27 1.83 0.37
C GLY A 71 17.24 2.00 1.49
N LEU A 72 15.99 1.72 1.22
CA LEU A 72 14.91 1.76 2.19
C LEU A 72 14.67 0.35 2.78
N PRO A 73 14.40 0.25 4.09
CA PRO A 73 14.23 -1.03 4.74
C PRO A 73 12.90 -1.69 4.38
N VAL A 74 12.95 -2.92 3.91
CA VAL A 74 11.80 -3.77 3.61
C VAL A 74 11.96 -5.14 4.25
N ALA A 75 10.86 -5.82 4.55
CA ALA A 75 10.93 -7.20 5.03
C ALA A 75 11.50 -8.12 3.94
N PRO A 76 12.30 -9.16 4.29
CA PRO A 76 12.77 -10.16 3.33
C PRO A 76 11.60 -10.80 2.60
N TYR A 77 11.72 -10.97 1.28
CA TYR A 77 10.65 -11.51 0.46
C TYR A 77 11.16 -12.41 -0.69
N ALA A 78 10.24 -13.15 -1.28
CA ALA A 78 10.40 -13.90 -2.51
C ALA A 78 9.20 -13.62 -3.42
N VAL A 79 9.41 -13.71 -4.73
CA VAL A 79 8.34 -13.64 -5.73
C VAL A 79 8.11 -15.03 -6.28
N LEU A 80 6.87 -15.52 -6.18
CA LEU A 80 6.48 -16.81 -6.69
C LEU A 80 5.46 -16.67 -7.82
N GLU A 81 5.69 -17.39 -8.90
CA GLU A 81 4.83 -17.38 -10.08
C GLU A 81 4.00 -18.67 -10.15
N ARG A 82 2.73 -18.57 -10.52
CA ARG A 82 1.82 -19.69 -10.66
C ARG A 82 2.35 -20.80 -11.58
N ASP A 83 3.02 -20.40 -12.67
CA ASP A 83 3.51 -21.32 -13.69
C ASP A 83 4.94 -21.83 -13.40
N ARG A 84 5.55 -21.37 -12.30
CA ARG A 84 6.87 -21.77 -11.82
C ARG A 84 6.84 -21.95 -10.30
N PRO A 85 6.14 -23.00 -9.81
CA PRO A 85 6.04 -23.23 -8.38
C PRO A 85 7.43 -23.52 -7.80
N ALA A 86 7.75 -22.87 -6.69
CA ALA A 86 8.95 -23.16 -5.91
C ALA A 86 8.63 -24.25 -4.87
N ASP A 87 9.67 -24.94 -4.41
CA ASP A 87 9.57 -25.85 -3.29
C ASP A 87 9.20 -25.07 -2.01
N PRO A 88 8.09 -25.39 -1.34
CA PRO A 88 7.71 -24.74 -0.08
C PRO A 88 8.82 -24.77 0.97
N ALA A 89 9.55 -25.89 1.09
CA ALA A 89 10.64 -26.02 2.06
C ALA A 89 11.79 -25.04 1.78
N GLU A 90 12.12 -24.80 0.51
CA GLU A 90 13.14 -23.81 0.12
C GLU A 90 12.72 -22.39 0.51
N VAL A 91 11.46 -22.02 0.24
CA VAL A 91 10.92 -20.70 0.58
C VAL A 91 10.91 -20.48 2.09
N VAL A 92 10.39 -21.46 2.84
CA VAL A 92 10.37 -21.43 4.31
C VAL A 92 11.78 -21.41 4.88
N GLY A 93 12.70 -22.21 4.35
CA GLY A 93 14.10 -22.25 4.78
C GLY A 93 14.81 -20.90 4.60
N ARG A 94 14.49 -20.16 3.53
CA ARG A 94 15.07 -18.84 3.23
C ARG A 94 14.48 -17.71 4.05
N LEU A 95 13.16 -17.68 4.23
CA LEU A 95 12.46 -16.54 4.82
C LEU A 95 12.09 -16.75 6.30
N GLY A 96 11.96 -18.02 6.73
CA GLY A 96 11.42 -18.39 8.04
C GLY A 96 9.90 -18.23 8.10
N LEU A 97 9.29 -18.77 9.17
CA LEU A 97 7.86 -18.65 9.46
C LEU A 97 7.66 -17.66 10.61
N PRO A 98 6.48 -16.98 10.68
CA PRO A 98 5.37 -16.97 9.73
C PRO A 98 5.68 -16.17 8.46
N LEU A 99 4.89 -16.43 7.38
CA LEU A 99 4.98 -15.72 6.11
C LEU A 99 3.67 -14.99 5.79
N VAL A 100 3.76 -13.92 5.00
CA VAL A 100 2.61 -13.20 4.44
C VAL A 100 2.63 -13.36 2.93
N ILE A 101 1.55 -13.88 2.36
CA ILE A 101 1.36 -14.01 0.93
C ILE A 101 0.46 -12.87 0.45
N LYS A 102 0.89 -12.16 -0.58
CA LYS A 102 0.15 -11.02 -1.15
C LYS A 102 0.12 -11.13 -2.67
N PRO A 103 -1.04 -11.03 -3.32
CA PRO A 103 -1.11 -10.81 -4.77
C PRO A 103 -0.37 -9.54 -5.17
N GLU A 104 0.15 -9.50 -6.38
CA GLU A 104 1.01 -8.41 -6.87
C GLU A 104 0.32 -7.04 -6.89
N HIS A 105 -0.94 -6.95 -7.37
CA HIS A 105 -1.62 -5.69 -7.65
C HIS A 105 -2.86 -5.42 -6.78
N GLU A 106 -3.26 -6.36 -5.92
CA GLU A 106 -4.48 -6.16 -5.14
C GLU A 106 -4.27 -5.24 -3.93
N GLY A 107 -5.26 -4.37 -3.69
CA GLY A 107 -5.33 -3.49 -2.53
C GLY A 107 -6.15 -4.09 -1.38
N SER A 108 -6.28 -3.33 -0.28
CA SER A 108 -7.19 -3.64 0.84
C SER A 108 -7.07 -5.06 1.41
N SER A 109 -5.87 -5.64 1.41
CA SER A 109 -5.61 -7.01 1.89
C SER A 109 -6.39 -8.13 1.16
N ILE A 110 -6.91 -7.87 -0.05
CA ILE A 110 -7.60 -8.87 -0.87
C ILE A 110 -6.58 -9.96 -1.28
N GLY A 111 -6.93 -11.23 -1.05
CA GLY A 111 -6.07 -12.36 -1.35
C GLY A 111 -4.83 -12.49 -0.45
N LEU A 112 -4.73 -11.69 0.61
CA LEU A 112 -3.67 -11.81 1.61
C LEU A 112 -3.91 -13.04 2.47
N SER A 113 -2.86 -13.82 2.70
CA SER A 113 -2.86 -14.97 3.61
C SER A 113 -1.65 -14.93 4.53
N ILE A 114 -1.82 -15.37 5.78
CA ILE A 114 -0.73 -15.56 6.72
C ILE A 114 -0.51 -17.05 6.88
N VAL A 115 0.72 -17.49 6.67
CA VAL A 115 1.15 -18.87 6.70
C VAL A 115 1.98 -19.08 7.96
N LYS A 116 1.48 -19.93 8.87
CA LYS A 116 2.14 -20.24 10.15
C LYS A 116 2.92 -21.56 10.07
N THR A 117 2.58 -22.44 9.14
CA THR A 117 3.25 -23.72 8.90
C THR A 117 3.57 -23.92 7.43
N GLU A 118 4.62 -24.69 7.12
CA GLU A 118 5.00 -24.98 5.73
C GLU A 118 3.85 -25.64 4.93
N ALA A 119 3.07 -26.49 5.57
CA ALA A 119 1.95 -27.18 4.94
C ALA A 119 0.83 -26.24 4.44
N GLU A 120 0.71 -25.04 5.00
CA GLU A 120 -0.29 -24.06 4.59
C GLU A 120 0.12 -23.28 3.32
N LEU A 121 1.43 -23.24 3.00
CA LEU A 121 1.96 -22.39 1.93
C LEU A 121 1.37 -22.69 0.54
N PRO A 122 1.20 -23.94 0.10
CA PRO A 122 0.62 -24.22 -1.21
C PRO A 122 -0.81 -23.71 -1.39
N GLU A 123 -1.68 -23.86 -0.37
CA GLU A 123 -3.06 -23.39 -0.47
C GLU A 123 -3.15 -21.86 -0.39
N ALA A 124 -2.33 -21.22 0.44
CA ALA A 124 -2.21 -19.76 0.51
C ALA A 124 -1.74 -19.16 -0.83
N LEU A 125 -0.78 -19.78 -1.50
CA LEU A 125 -0.35 -19.39 -2.84
C LEU A 125 -1.45 -19.55 -3.88
N LYS A 126 -2.17 -20.68 -3.83
CA LYS A 126 -3.29 -20.95 -4.73
C LYS A 126 -4.39 -19.91 -4.58
N GLU A 127 -4.68 -19.46 -3.35
CA GLU A 127 -5.62 -18.38 -3.11
C GLU A 127 -5.10 -17.05 -3.68
N GLY A 128 -3.85 -16.68 -3.42
CA GLY A 128 -3.25 -15.47 -3.98
C GLY A 128 -3.22 -15.46 -5.52
N TRP A 129 -2.97 -16.61 -6.14
CA TRP A 129 -2.96 -16.76 -7.60
C TRP A 129 -4.35 -16.72 -8.27
N ARG A 130 -5.42 -16.64 -7.51
CA ARG A 130 -6.75 -16.32 -8.05
C ARG A 130 -6.85 -14.88 -8.55
N TYR A 131 -6.05 -14.00 -7.97
CA TYR A 131 -6.07 -12.56 -8.24
C TYR A 131 -4.98 -12.13 -9.20
N ASP A 132 -3.76 -12.67 -9.04
CA ASP A 132 -2.62 -12.35 -9.88
C ASP A 132 -1.83 -13.61 -10.27
N ARG A 133 -1.03 -13.51 -11.33
CA ARG A 133 -0.11 -14.59 -11.74
C ARG A 133 1.07 -14.72 -10.77
N ARG A 134 1.49 -13.60 -10.18
CA ARG A 134 2.61 -13.53 -9.24
C ARG A 134 2.10 -13.18 -7.85
N CYS A 135 2.72 -13.78 -6.84
CA CYS A 135 2.54 -13.42 -5.45
C CYS A 135 3.87 -13.03 -4.83
N MET A 136 3.84 -12.02 -3.98
CA MET A 136 4.92 -11.72 -3.07
C MET A 136 4.75 -12.53 -1.80
N VAL A 137 5.77 -13.29 -1.43
CA VAL A 137 5.85 -14.05 -0.16
C VAL A 137 6.84 -13.31 0.72
N GLU A 138 6.39 -12.80 1.81
CA GLU A 138 7.14 -11.89 2.68
C GLU A 138 7.28 -12.47 4.07
N LYS A 139 8.45 -12.30 4.71
CA LYS A 139 8.61 -12.61 6.12
C LYS A 139 7.65 -11.77 6.94
N PHE A 140 6.87 -12.42 7.81
CA PHE A 140 6.01 -11.70 8.75
C PHE A 140 6.86 -10.97 9.80
N ILE A 141 6.71 -9.66 9.88
CA ILE A 141 7.39 -8.83 10.88
C ILE A 141 6.41 -8.53 12.01
N ARG A 142 6.74 -8.95 13.20
CA ARG A 142 5.94 -8.65 14.41
C ARG A 142 6.38 -7.30 14.97
N GLY A 143 5.44 -6.36 15.13
CA GLY A 143 5.77 -5.02 15.61
C GLY A 143 4.55 -4.11 15.71
N VAL A 144 4.81 -2.82 15.90
CA VAL A 144 3.80 -1.76 15.93
C VAL A 144 3.56 -1.29 14.50
N GLU A 145 2.33 -1.37 14.02
CA GLU A 145 1.96 -0.84 12.71
C GLU A 145 1.72 0.67 12.82
N VAL A 146 2.37 1.42 11.95
CA VAL A 146 2.22 2.87 11.86
C VAL A 146 2.04 3.29 10.40
N THR A 147 1.37 4.40 10.21
CA THR A 147 1.23 5.02 8.89
C THR A 147 1.63 6.49 8.93
N CYS A 148 2.22 6.97 7.84
CA CYS A 148 2.67 8.35 7.69
C CYS A 148 2.17 8.96 6.38
N GLY A 149 1.39 10.03 6.47
CA GLY A 149 1.03 10.86 5.33
C GLY A 149 2.21 11.75 4.90
N VAL A 150 2.37 11.94 3.60
CA VAL A 150 3.33 12.88 3.00
C VAL A 150 2.59 13.81 2.07
N LEU A 151 2.87 15.12 2.18
CA LEU A 151 2.35 16.17 1.31
C LEU A 151 3.50 16.86 0.57
N GLY A 152 3.26 17.24 -0.67
CA GLY A 152 4.15 18.10 -1.45
C GLY A 152 4.67 17.47 -2.74
N ASN A 153 5.53 18.22 -3.41
CA ASN A 153 6.21 17.83 -4.65
C ASN A 153 7.72 18.05 -4.50
N THR A 154 8.18 19.30 -4.64
CA THR A 154 9.59 19.66 -4.49
C THR A 154 10.00 19.67 -3.02
N THR A 155 9.17 20.25 -2.17
CA THR A 155 9.34 20.24 -0.71
C THR A 155 8.30 19.29 -0.13
N LEU A 156 8.77 18.28 0.61
CA LEU A 156 7.92 17.27 1.21
C LEU A 156 7.71 17.55 2.70
N GLN A 157 6.47 17.51 3.13
CA GLN A 157 6.06 17.56 4.53
C GLN A 157 5.51 16.20 4.93
N ALA A 158 6.11 15.57 5.95
CA ALA A 158 5.55 14.40 6.59
C ALA A 158 4.55 14.84 7.66
N LEU A 159 3.40 14.20 7.69
CA LEU A 159 2.37 14.41 8.71
C LEU A 159 2.71 13.63 9.99
N PRO A 160 2.02 13.89 11.11
CA PRO A 160 2.10 13.05 12.30
C PRO A 160 1.84 11.57 11.96
N LEU A 161 2.57 10.67 12.61
CA LEU A 161 2.32 9.24 12.46
C LEU A 161 1.05 8.85 13.20
N ILE A 162 0.31 7.91 12.60
CA ILE A 162 -0.82 7.24 13.24
C ILE A 162 -0.41 5.81 13.55
N GLU A 163 -0.58 5.41 14.80
CA GLU A 163 -0.46 4.01 15.24
C GLU A 163 -1.77 3.28 14.99
N ILE A 164 -1.68 2.10 14.37
CA ILE A 164 -2.82 1.23 14.09
C ILE A 164 -2.76 0.07 15.07
N VAL A 165 -3.73 0.03 15.98
CA VAL A 165 -3.83 -1.01 17.00
C VAL A 165 -5.00 -1.92 16.65
N PRO A 166 -4.75 -3.17 16.22
CA PRO A 166 -5.81 -4.15 16.03
C PRO A 166 -6.54 -4.39 17.34
N GLY A 167 -7.85 -4.56 17.28
CA GLY A 167 -8.63 -4.97 18.47
C GLY A 167 -8.30 -6.40 18.88
N ASP A 168 -8.62 -6.76 20.13
CA ASP A 168 -8.26 -8.05 20.76
C ASP A 168 -8.71 -9.30 20.00
N ALA A 169 -9.69 -9.16 19.09
CA ALA A 169 -10.19 -10.24 18.24
C ALA A 169 -9.35 -10.47 16.97
N TYR A 170 -8.40 -9.59 16.67
CA TYR A 170 -7.64 -9.61 15.43
C TYR A 170 -6.14 -9.70 15.72
N GLU A 171 -5.50 -10.74 15.20
CA GLU A 171 -4.03 -10.85 15.29
C GLU A 171 -3.29 -9.84 14.38
N PHE A 172 -4.00 -9.29 13.36
CA PHE A 172 -3.42 -8.43 12.31
C PHE A 172 -4.43 -7.42 11.79
N PHE A 173 -3.95 -6.37 11.13
CA PHE A 173 -4.76 -5.40 10.39
C PHE A 173 -5.15 -5.97 9.01
N ASP A 174 -5.95 -7.03 8.99
CA ASP A 174 -6.49 -7.65 7.79
C ASP A 174 -7.70 -6.88 7.20
N TYR A 175 -8.32 -7.45 6.15
CA TYR A 175 -9.51 -6.85 5.54
C TYR A 175 -10.65 -6.65 6.54
N GLN A 176 -10.89 -7.62 7.42
CA GLN A 176 -11.98 -7.53 8.41
C GLN A 176 -11.66 -6.47 9.47
N ALA A 177 -10.42 -6.43 9.94
CA ALA A 177 -9.97 -5.41 10.88
C ALA A 177 -10.02 -3.98 10.28
N LYS A 178 -9.77 -3.84 8.97
CA LYS A 178 -9.82 -2.53 8.26
C LYS A 178 -11.24 -1.96 8.12
N TYR A 179 -12.24 -2.81 7.93
CA TYR A 179 -13.59 -2.36 7.55
C TYR A 179 -14.67 -2.67 8.57
N THR A 180 -14.35 -3.35 9.66
CA THR A 180 -15.30 -3.56 10.77
C THR A 180 -15.24 -2.37 11.73
N PRO A 181 -16.33 -1.62 11.92
CA PRO A 181 -16.35 -0.50 12.87
C PRO A 181 -15.89 -0.92 14.26
N GLY A 182 -14.88 -0.24 14.81
CA GLY A 182 -14.33 -0.53 16.14
C GLY A 182 -13.38 -1.72 16.22
N ALA A 183 -13.05 -2.38 15.09
CA ALA A 183 -12.08 -3.48 15.02
C ALA A 183 -10.63 -3.02 15.18
N THR A 184 -10.35 -1.74 14.95
CA THR A 184 -9.04 -1.12 15.12
C THR A 184 -9.17 0.18 15.89
N LYS A 185 -8.12 0.52 16.64
CA LYS A 185 -7.96 1.83 17.27
C LYS A 185 -6.83 2.58 16.60
N GLU A 186 -7.13 3.76 16.11
CA GLU A 186 -6.17 4.66 15.47
C GLU A 186 -5.73 5.72 16.48
N ILE A 187 -4.45 5.87 16.69
CA ILE A 187 -3.87 6.78 17.70
C ILE A 187 -2.97 7.78 17.01
N CYS A 188 -3.36 9.04 16.99
CA CYS A 188 -2.59 10.15 16.46
C CYS A 188 -2.29 11.18 17.56
N PRO A 189 -1.02 11.54 17.80
CA PRO A 189 0.19 10.95 17.24
C PRO A 189 0.46 9.53 17.80
N ALA A 190 1.20 8.72 17.04
CA ALA A 190 1.62 7.36 17.43
C ALA A 190 2.42 7.36 18.74
N ARG A 191 2.24 6.35 19.56
CA ARG A 191 2.89 6.20 20.88
C ARG A 191 4.29 5.59 20.77
N ILE A 192 5.17 6.25 20.02
CA ILE A 192 6.55 5.85 19.78
C ILE A 192 7.52 6.95 20.18
N SER A 193 8.81 6.64 20.27
CA SER A 193 9.82 7.64 20.63
C SER A 193 9.96 8.73 19.56
N PRO A 194 10.37 9.97 19.93
CA PRO A 194 10.64 11.03 18.96
C PRO A 194 11.64 10.60 17.89
N ALA A 195 12.70 9.88 18.25
CA ALA A 195 13.70 9.40 17.30
C ALA A 195 13.13 8.43 16.26
N LEU A 196 12.25 7.51 16.67
CA LEU A 196 11.54 6.61 15.75
C LEU A 196 10.56 7.39 14.88
N THR A 197 9.89 8.40 15.44
CA THR A 197 8.98 9.28 14.68
C THR A 197 9.72 9.98 13.54
N GLU A 198 10.84 10.64 13.82
CA GLU A 198 11.64 11.34 12.82
C GLU A 198 12.16 10.38 11.74
N ARG A 199 12.65 9.21 12.13
CA ARG A 199 13.11 8.17 11.19
C ARG A 199 11.97 7.67 10.27
N ALA A 200 10.81 7.38 10.84
CA ALA A 200 9.64 6.91 10.07
C ALA A 200 9.14 8.00 9.11
N GLN A 201 9.09 9.26 9.53
CA GLN A 201 8.73 10.39 8.68
C GLN A 201 9.72 10.57 7.53
N GLU A 202 11.03 10.43 7.79
CA GLU A 202 12.04 10.50 6.73
C GLU A 202 11.92 9.33 5.75
N LEU A 203 11.68 8.11 6.25
CA LEU A 203 11.43 6.94 5.40
C LEU A 203 10.18 7.13 4.52
N ALA A 204 9.09 7.69 5.05
CA ALA A 204 7.88 7.97 4.27
C ALA A 204 8.12 8.97 3.14
N LYS A 205 8.87 10.04 3.39
CA LYS A 205 9.27 11.01 2.34
C LYS A 205 10.13 10.36 1.26
N ARG A 206 11.10 9.55 1.65
CA ARG A 206 11.96 8.82 0.71
C ARG A 206 11.18 7.76 -0.08
N ALA A 207 10.20 7.07 0.54
CA ALA A 207 9.32 6.13 -0.13
C ALA A 207 8.46 6.84 -1.18
N HIS A 208 7.88 8.01 -0.84
CA HIS A 208 7.16 8.87 -1.75
C HIS A 208 7.99 9.21 -3.01
N GLN A 209 9.26 9.60 -2.80
CA GLN A 209 10.17 9.94 -3.90
C GLN A 209 10.57 8.71 -4.73
N ALA A 210 10.88 7.59 -4.07
CA ALA A 210 11.31 6.36 -4.72
C ALA A 210 10.25 5.79 -5.68
N LEU A 211 8.96 6.01 -5.37
CA LEU A 211 7.84 5.58 -6.22
C LEU A 211 7.33 6.68 -7.16
N PHE A 212 8.05 7.78 -7.32
CA PHE A 212 7.65 8.92 -8.16
C PHE A 212 6.27 9.48 -7.81
N CYS A 213 5.89 9.42 -6.55
CA CYS A 213 4.65 9.99 -6.06
C CYS A 213 4.66 11.52 -6.16
N ARG A 214 3.46 12.10 -6.24
CA ARG A 214 3.26 13.54 -6.39
C ARG A 214 2.03 13.99 -5.61
N GLY A 215 2.06 15.21 -5.08
CA GLY A 215 0.97 15.82 -4.34
C GLY A 215 0.85 15.27 -2.93
N TYR A 216 0.49 14.02 -2.79
CA TYR A 216 0.41 13.33 -1.52
C TYR A 216 0.54 11.81 -1.67
N SER A 217 0.86 11.14 -0.57
CA SER A 217 0.82 9.67 -0.43
C SER A 217 0.74 9.31 1.05
N ARG A 218 0.44 8.04 1.34
CA ARG A 218 0.49 7.48 2.69
C ARG A 218 1.33 6.21 2.67
N THR A 219 2.36 6.17 3.50
CA THR A 219 3.25 5.01 3.63
C THR A 219 2.96 4.25 4.91
N ASP A 220 2.67 2.96 4.77
CA ASP A 220 2.39 2.04 5.87
C ASP A 220 3.67 1.29 6.24
N MET A 221 3.99 1.20 7.55
CA MET A 221 5.25 0.67 8.07
C MET A 221 5.02 -0.18 9.33
N ILE A 222 5.95 -1.10 9.61
CA ILE A 222 6.03 -1.80 10.90
C ILE A 222 7.31 -1.41 11.61
N ILE A 223 7.20 -1.13 12.91
CA ILE A 223 8.30 -0.87 13.85
C ILE A 223 8.49 -2.10 14.70
N ALA A 224 9.65 -2.76 14.58
CA ALA A 224 10.03 -3.94 15.34
C ALA A 224 11.27 -3.62 16.19
N GLY A 225 11.05 -3.24 17.46
CA GLY A 225 12.10 -2.67 18.29
C GLY A 225 12.59 -1.34 17.74
N GLU A 226 13.86 -1.27 17.32
CA GLU A 226 14.46 -0.09 16.67
C GLU A 226 14.42 -0.18 15.13
N ASP A 227 14.02 -1.30 14.56
CA ASP A 227 13.96 -1.49 13.11
C ASP A 227 12.62 -1.05 12.54
N LEU A 228 12.66 -0.41 11.36
CA LEU A 228 11.48 -0.01 10.60
C LEU A 228 11.46 -0.79 9.28
N TYR A 229 10.27 -1.21 8.85
CA TYR A 229 10.05 -1.90 7.59
C TYR A 229 8.90 -1.26 6.84
N ILE A 230 9.13 -0.82 5.61
CA ILE A 230 8.08 -0.29 4.74
C ILE A 230 7.25 -1.46 4.21
N LEU A 231 5.93 -1.37 4.35
CA LEU A 231 4.97 -2.32 3.81
C LEU A 231 4.55 -1.92 2.39
N GLU A 232 3.97 -0.75 2.25
CA GLU A 232 3.44 -0.20 1.00
C GLU A 232 3.28 1.31 1.05
N THR A 233 3.09 1.94 -0.10
CA THR A 233 2.72 3.37 -0.22
C THR A 233 1.47 3.50 -1.06
N ASN A 234 0.45 4.14 -0.50
CA ASN A 234 -0.85 4.39 -1.13
C ASN A 234 -0.85 5.77 -1.79
N THR A 235 -1.17 5.85 -3.07
CA THR A 235 -1.19 7.10 -3.85
C THR A 235 -2.52 7.84 -3.79
N ILE A 236 -3.61 7.14 -3.45
CA ILE A 236 -4.93 7.72 -3.19
C ILE A 236 -5.44 7.23 -1.83
N PRO A 237 -4.86 7.74 -0.72
CA PRO A 237 -5.35 7.39 0.61
C PRO A 237 -6.79 7.88 0.79
N GLY A 238 -7.56 7.17 1.63
CA GLY A 238 -8.92 7.55 1.95
C GLY A 238 -9.02 8.98 2.48
N MET A 239 -10.10 9.67 2.13
CA MET A 239 -10.34 11.09 2.46
C MET A 239 -11.67 11.31 3.22
N THR A 240 -12.21 10.28 3.86
CA THR A 240 -13.37 10.43 4.76
C THR A 240 -12.92 10.92 6.13
N ALA A 241 -13.86 11.40 6.96
CA ALA A 241 -13.56 11.85 8.31
C ALA A 241 -12.92 10.78 9.22
N THR A 242 -13.11 9.50 8.88
CA THR A 242 -12.53 8.37 9.61
C THR A 242 -11.28 7.80 8.90
N SER A 243 -10.83 8.41 7.81
CA SER A 243 -9.64 7.92 7.09
C SER A 243 -8.37 8.41 7.77
N LEU A 244 -7.33 7.57 7.73
CA LEU A 244 -6.04 7.82 8.39
C LEU A 244 -5.34 9.11 7.91
N PHE A 245 -5.44 9.42 6.62
CA PHE A 245 -4.75 10.59 6.07
C PHE A 245 -5.34 11.93 6.57
N PRO A 246 -6.67 12.15 6.60
CA PRO A 246 -7.25 13.37 7.17
C PRO A 246 -7.15 13.47 8.69
N GLN A 247 -6.92 12.36 9.41
CA GLN A 247 -6.74 12.36 10.87
C GLN A 247 -5.33 12.86 11.28
N ALA A 248 -4.35 12.74 10.41
CA ALA A 248 -2.98 13.19 10.64
C ALA A 248 -2.83 14.70 10.43
#